data_0b8e934b7f5587beb6aac69b8aca5bf3
#
_entry.id   0b8e934b7f5587beb6aac69b8aca5bf3
#
_cell.length_a   1.000
_cell.length_b   1.000
_cell.length_c   1.000
_cell.angle_alpha   90.00
_cell.angle_beta   90.00
_cell.angle_gamma   90.00
#
_symmetry.space_group_name_H-M   'P 1'
#
loop_
_entity.id
_entity.type
_entity.pdbx_description
1 polymer ?
#
loop_
_entity_poly.entity_id
_entity_poly.type
_entity_poly.pdbx_seq_one_letter_code
_entity_poly.pdbx_strand_id
1 'polypeptide(L)'
;ALLAFVNAVADAVRDEFPDNHIHTFAYLYTRKAPLYLRPRENVIVRLCSIECCQSHPMAVCRQAIDGIDVENNAADGFALSGQAFADDLADWAKIAPHLYLWDYTTNFSNYLQPFPNWHVMGENLRLFRRLGVEGVLEQGNYSPGKTGAFAPLRIYLLSRLLWNADADTDELIRTFVRGYYGPEAEPGVL
;
A
#
# COMPACT_ATOMS: atom_id res chain seq x y z
N ALA A 1 5.62 -21.61 -6.89
CA ALA A 1 6.11 -22.37 -5.73
C ALA A 1 5.51 -21.86 -4.41
N LEU A 2 5.66 -20.56 -4.06
CA LEU A 2 5.21 -20.03 -2.76
C LEU A 2 3.71 -20.26 -2.50
N LEU A 3 2.82 -19.85 -3.41
CA LEU A 3 1.38 -20.02 -3.20
C LEU A 3 0.95 -21.50 -3.09
N ALA A 4 1.63 -22.41 -3.76
CA ALA A 4 1.35 -23.85 -3.61
C ALA A 4 1.67 -24.33 -2.20
N PHE A 5 2.77 -23.88 -1.61
CA PHE A 5 3.13 -24.17 -0.22
C PHE A 5 2.11 -23.56 0.77
N VAL A 6 1.75 -22.29 0.57
CA VAL A 6 0.74 -21.61 1.39
C VAL A 6 -0.60 -22.35 1.35
N ASN A 7 -1.04 -22.75 0.16
CA ASN A 7 -2.28 -23.53 0.01
C ASN A 7 -2.21 -24.88 0.75
N ALA A 8 -1.06 -25.56 0.71
CA ALA A 8 -0.89 -26.82 1.45
C ALA A 8 -0.98 -26.62 2.98
N VAL A 9 -0.42 -25.52 3.50
CA VAL A 9 -0.57 -25.14 4.91
C VAL A 9 -2.04 -24.81 5.23
N ALA A 10 -2.69 -24.01 4.37
CA ALA A 10 -4.09 -23.65 4.53
C ALA A 10 -5.02 -24.85 4.54
N ASP A 11 -4.78 -25.83 3.66
CA ASP A 11 -5.54 -27.08 3.62
C ASP A 11 -5.32 -27.92 4.89
N ALA A 12 -4.08 -27.96 5.42
CA ALA A 12 -3.73 -28.75 6.62
C ALA A 12 -4.37 -28.23 7.92
N VAL A 13 -4.61 -26.91 8.02
CA VAL A 13 -5.14 -26.30 9.25
C VAL A 13 -6.64 -26.06 9.23
N ARG A 14 -7.26 -26.10 8.06
CA ARG A 14 -8.65 -25.68 7.86
C ARG A 14 -9.65 -26.48 8.71
N ASP A 15 -9.48 -27.79 8.83
CA ASP A 15 -10.45 -28.64 9.50
C ASP A 15 -10.38 -28.49 11.03
N GLU A 16 -9.20 -28.19 11.58
CA GLU A 16 -8.99 -27.96 13.01
C GLU A 16 -9.26 -26.51 13.41
N PHE A 17 -8.98 -25.56 12.49
CA PHE A 17 -9.11 -24.11 12.72
C PHE A 17 -9.92 -23.44 11.61
N PRO A 18 -11.23 -23.71 11.47
CA PRO A 18 -12.03 -23.27 10.33
C PRO A 18 -12.19 -21.75 10.23
N ASP A 19 -12.11 -21.04 11.36
CA ASP A 19 -12.24 -19.58 11.44
C ASP A 19 -10.90 -18.83 11.27
N ASN A 20 -9.79 -19.56 11.12
CA ASN A 20 -8.47 -18.95 11.02
C ASN A 20 -8.01 -18.82 9.57
N HIS A 21 -7.33 -17.73 9.27
CA HIS A 21 -6.77 -17.47 7.96
C HIS A 21 -5.24 -17.53 7.97
N ILE A 22 -4.69 -18.03 6.87
CA ILE A 22 -3.24 -18.02 6.62
C ILE A 22 -2.89 -16.80 5.79
N HIS A 23 -2.03 -15.92 6.32
CA HIS A 23 -1.54 -14.77 5.59
C HIS A 23 -0.30 -15.10 4.76
N THR A 24 -0.26 -14.59 3.54
CA THR A 24 0.93 -14.61 2.69
C THR A 24 1.18 -13.26 2.05
N PHE A 25 2.44 -13.00 1.70
CA PHE A 25 2.79 -11.79 0.99
C PHE A 25 2.84 -12.03 -0.53
N ALA A 26 2.34 -11.04 -1.27
CA ALA A 26 2.65 -10.83 -2.67
C ALA A 26 3.61 -9.63 -2.74
N TYR A 27 4.92 -9.92 -2.77
CA TYR A 27 5.99 -8.95 -2.54
C TYR A 27 7.14 -9.17 -3.53
N LEU A 28 7.67 -8.11 -4.12
CA LEU A 28 8.76 -8.18 -5.10
C LEU A 28 8.48 -9.24 -6.17
N TYR A 29 9.32 -10.26 -6.28
CA TYR A 29 9.22 -11.33 -7.28
C TYR A 29 7.94 -12.18 -7.20
N THR A 30 7.19 -12.12 -6.10
CA THR A 30 5.88 -12.79 -5.94
C THR A 30 4.69 -11.84 -6.09
N ARG A 31 4.92 -10.55 -6.37
CA ARG A 31 3.87 -9.54 -6.46
C ARG A 31 2.87 -9.83 -7.59
N LYS A 32 3.37 -10.32 -8.72
CA LYS A 32 2.53 -10.69 -9.86
C LYS A 32 1.62 -11.87 -9.52
N ALA A 33 0.33 -11.75 -9.84
CA ALA A 33 -0.64 -12.83 -9.63
C ALA A 33 -0.29 -14.06 -10.49
N PRO A 34 -0.40 -15.29 -9.94
CA PRO A 34 -0.11 -16.51 -10.68
C PRO A 34 -1.23 -16.82 -11.70
N LEU A 35 -0.84 -17.35 -12.87
CA LEU A 35 -1.76 -17.63 -13.97
C LEU A 35 -2.65 -18.86 -13.72
N TYR A 36 -2.15 -19.89 -13.02
CA TYR A 36 -2.78 -21.21 -12.95
C TYR A 36 -3.14 -21.67 -11.54
N LEU A 37 -2.78 -20.92 -10.52
CA LEU A 37 -3.01 -21.29 -9.14
C LEU A 37 -3.80 -20.19 -8.43
N ARG A 38 -4.81 -20.58 -7.66
CA ARG A 38 -5.60 -19.65 -6.84
C ARG A 38 -5.33 -19.89 -5.36
N PRO A 39 -5.38 -18.84 -4.52
CA PRO A 39 -5.39 -19.01 -3.08
C PRO A 39 -6.60 -19.84 -2.62
N ARG A 40 -6.45 -20.56 -1.50
CA ARG A 40 -7.58 -21.19 -0.81
C ARG A 40 -8.46 -20.15 -0.14
N GLU A 41 -9.71 -20.52 0.17
CA GLU A 41 -10.70 -19.63 0.80
C GLU A 41 -10.23 -19.06 2.15
N ASN A 42 -9.41 -19.80 2.89
CA ASN A 42 -8.81 -19.36 4.15
C ASN A 42 -7.41 -18.72 3.98
N VAL A 43 -7.08 -18.21 2.81
CA VAL A 43 -5.81 -17.50 2.54
C VAL A 43 -6.07 -16.03 2.30
N ILE A 44 -5.39 -15.19 3.08
CA ILE A 44 -5.33 -13.74 2.87
C ILE A 44 -4.04 -13.43 2.11
N VAL A 45 -4.16 -12.84 0.93
CA VAL A 45 -3.02 -12.35 0.16
C VAL A 45 -2.80 -10.88 0.48
N ARG A 46 -1.59 -10.52 0.91
CA ARG A 46 -1.20 -9.15 1.22
C ARG A 46 -0.19 -8.64 0.21
N LEU A 47 -0.62 -7.73 -0.66
CA LEU A 47 0.28 -7.06 -1.60
C LEU A 47 1.10 -5.99 -0.89
N CYS A 48 2.37 -5.86 -1.29
CA CYS A 48 3.28 -4.83 -0.80
C CYS A 48 3.68 -3.91 -1.94
N SER A 49 3.62 -2.58 -1.69
CA SER A 49 3.84 -1.53 -2.69
C SER A 49 5.21 -0.84 -2.57
N ILE A 50 6.19 -1.47 -1.90
CA ILE A 50 7.46 -0.82 -1.52
C ILE A 50 8.23 -0.23 -2.70
N GLU A 51 8.15 -0.86 -3.87
CA GLU A 51 8.82 -0.43 -5.09
C GLU A 51 8.03 0.58 -5.93
N CYS A 52 6.86 1.02 -5.44
CA CYS A 52 6.02 1.97 -6.16
C CYS A 52 6.53 3.41 -6.02
N CYS A 53 6.30 4.20 -7.05
CA CYS A 53 6.37 5.65 -6.94
C CYS A 53 5.28 6.14 -5.99
N GLN A 54 5.65 6.82 -4.92
CA GLN A 54 4.70 7.32 -3.92
C GLN A 54 4.17 8.73 -4.24
N SER A 55 4.65 9.37 -5.32
CA SER A 55 4.32 10.76 -5.67
C SER A 55 3.11 10.88 -6.59
N HIS A 56 2.67 9.79 -7.21
CA HIS A 56 1.54 9.79 -8.15
C HIS A 56 0.49 8.77 -7.73
N PRO A 57 -0.80 8.99 -8.07
CA PRO A 57 -1.83 8.01 -7.84
C PRO A 57 -1.49 6.65 -8.49
N MET A 58 -1.59 5.57 -7.74
CA MET A 58 -1.24 4.23 -8.21
C MET A 58 -2.06 3.79 -9.44
N ALA A 59 -3.29 4.29 -9.57
CA ALA A 59 -4.17 3.98 -10.70
C ALA A 59 -3.57 4.36 -12.06
N VAL A 60 -2.73 5.40 -12.10
CA VAL A 60 -2.17 5.96 -13.36
C VAL A 60 -0.65 5.88 -13.42
N CYS A 61 0.01 5.65 -12.28
CA CYS A 61 1.47 5.62 -12.21
C CYS A 61 2.02 4.32 -12.80
N ARG A 62 3.00 4.46 -13.68
CA ARG A 62 3.75 3.33 -14.29
C ARG A 62 5.21 3.31 -13.86
N GLN A 63 5.57 4.15 -12.90
CA GLN A 63 6.95 4.30 -12.42
C GLN A 63 7.20 3.49 -11.16
N ALA A 64 8.40 2.92 -11.07
CA ALA A 64 8.95 2.43 -9.81
C ALA A 64 9.68 3.55 -9.05
N ILE A 65 10.04 3.29 -7.80
CA ILE A 65 10.93 4.18 -7.02
C ILE A 65 12.24 4.37 -7.79
N ASP A 66 12.79 5.57 -7.73
CA ASP A 66 14.09 5.97 -8.28
C ASP A 66 14.19 6.01 -9.82
N GLY A 67 13.07 6.07 -10.54
CA GLY A 67 13.11 6.10 -12.01
C GLY A 67 13.69 4.82 -12.61
N ILE A 68 13.82 3.77 -11.81
CA ILE A 68 14.25 2.45 -12.26
C ILE A 68 13.17 1.92 -13.18
N ASP A 69 13.54 1.72 -14.43
CA ASP A 69 12.70 1.07 -15.42
C ASP A 69 12.41 -0.37 -14.95
N VAL A 70 11.15 -0.62 -14.58
CA VAL A 70 10.71 -1.92 -14.05
C VAL A 70 10.96 -3.06 -15.04
N GLU A 71 11.06 -2.73 -16.34
CA GLU A 71 11.28 -3.72 -17.39
C GLU A 71 12.76 -4.17 -17.48
N ASN A 72 13.70 -3.33 -17.08
CA ASN A 72 15.13 -3.56 -17.31
C ASN A 72 15.97 -3.84 -16.07
N ASN A 73 15.43 -3.80 -14.87
CA ASN A 73 16.21 -3.94 -13.62
C ASN A 73 16.21 -5.35 -13.04
N ALA A 74 16.54 -6.34 -13.87
CA ALA A 74 16.82 -7.71 -13.42
C ALA A 74 18.27 -7.87 -12.88
N ALA A 75 19.04 -6.77 -12.76
CA ALA A 75 20.47 -6.86 -12.46
C ALA A 75 20.80 -7.38 -11.05
N ASP A 76 19.89 -7.23 -10.08
CA ASP A 76 20.17 -7.55 -8.67
C ASP A 76 19.44 -8.81 -8.16
N GLY A 77 18.92 -9.64 -9.06
CA GLY A 77 18.23 -10.89 -8.67
C GLY A 77 16.83 -10.72 -8.09
N PHE A 78 16.35 -9.49 -7.96
CA PHE A 78 14.98 -9.15 -7.61
C PHE A 78 14.22 -8.75 -8.86
N ALA A 79 13.74 -9.73 -9.62
CA ALA A 79 12.84 -9.45 -10.73
C ALA A 79 11.57 -8.79 -10.19
N LEU A 80 11.43 -7.48 -10.37
CA LEU A 80 10.17 -6.78 -10.19
C LEU A 80 9.13 -7.38 -11.14
N SER A 81 7.84 -7.18 -10.86
CA SER A 81 6.79 -7.87 -11.63
C SER A 81 6.75 -7.47 -13.11
N GLY A 82 7.44 -6.41 -13.51
CA GLY A 82 7.41 -5.84 -14.86
C GLY A 82 6.06 -5.23 -15.23
N GLN A 83 5.21 -5.00 -14.24
CA GLN A 83 3.84 -4.56 -14.37
C GLN A 83 3.56 -3.45 -13.36
N ALA A 84 2.69 -2.49 -13.66
CA ALA A 84 2.31 -1.48 -12.70
C ALA A 84 1.59 -2.11 -11.49
N PHE A 85 1.78 -1.51 -10.32
CA PHE A 85 1.20 -2.03 -9.08
C PHE A 85 -0.33 -2.17 -9.15
N ALA A 86 -1.01 -1.18 -9.74
CA ALA A 86 -2.47 -1.22 -9.89
C ALA A 86 -2.95 -2.40 -10.76
N ASP A 87 -2.15 -2.80 -11.75
CA ASP A 87 -2.46 -3.93 -12.61
C ASP A 87 -2.26 -5.26 -11.84
N ASP A 88 -1.16 -5.39 -11.07
CA ASP A 88 -0.95 -6.54 -10.19
C ASP A 88 -2.07 -6.66 -9.14
N LEU A 89 -2.46 -5.53 -8.53
CA LEU A 89 -3.54 -5.49 -7.55
C LEU A 89 -4.88 -5.92 -8.19
N ALA A 90 -5.18 -5.43 -9.40
CA ALA A 90 -6.38 -5.82 -10.14
C ALA A 90 -6.37 -7.30 -10.54
N ASP A 91 -5.21 -7.86 -10.87
CA ASP A 91 -5.09 -9.27 -11.18
C ASP A 91 -5.28 -10.17 -9.94
N TRP A 92 -4.72 -9.77 -8.80
CA TRP A 92 -4.98 -10.46 -7.53
C TRP A 92 -6.45 -10.35 -7.09
N ALA A 93 -7.10 -9.20 -7.29
CA ALA A 93 -8.51 -9.00 -6.98
C ALA A 93 -9.45 -9.98 -7.72
N LYS A 94 -9.02 -10.51 -8.88
CA LYS A 94 -9.79 -11.51 -9.65
C LYS A 94 -9.71 -12.92 -9.06
N ILE A 95 -8.67 -13.22 -8.26
CA ILE A 95 -8.37 -14.60 -7.86
C ILE A 95 -8.22 -14.81 -6.35
N ALA A 96 -7.94 -13.77 -5.58
CA ALA A 96 -7.80 -13.86 -4.13
C ALA A 96 -9.16 -13.74 -3.45
N PRO A 97 -9.55 -14.69 -2.58
CA PRO A 97 -10.78 -14.59 -1.79
C PRO A 97 -10.72 -13.44 -0.79
N HIS A 98 -9.53 -13.22 -0.21
CA HIS A 98 -9.25 -12.14 0.73
C HIS A 98 -8.00 -11.40 0.31
N LEU A 99 -8.12 -10.09 0.12
CA LEU A 99 -7.05 -9.23 -0.36
C LEU A 99 -6.76 -8.13 0.66
N TYR A 100 -5.52 -8.09 1.13
CA TYR A 100 -5.00 -7.06 2.01
C TYR A 100 -3.88 -6.29 1.32
N LEU A 101 -3.53 -5.15 1.87
CA LEU A 101 -2.47 -4.32 1.34
C LEU A 101 -1.50 -3.90 2.45
N TRP A 102 -0.22 -3.86 2.11
CA TRP A 102 0.82 -3.23 2.90
C TRP A 102 1.41 -2.10 2.07
N ASP A 103 0.99 -0.90 2.37
CA ASP A 103 1.44 0.32 1.71
C ASP A 103 2.49 1.06 2.55
N TYR A 104 3.16 2.02 1.92
CA TYR A 104 4.29 2.74 2.51
C TYR A 104 4.06 4.23 2.36
N THR A 105 4.27 4.98 3.44
CA THR A 105 3.85 6.39 3.49
C THR A 105 4.98 7.36 3.72
N THR A 106 6.22 6.88 3.81
CA THR A 106 7.39 7.72 4.13
C THR A 106 8.62 7.32 3.31
N ASN A 107 9.60 8.21 3.25
CA ASN A 107 10.90 7.91 2.68
C ASN A 107 11.78 7.17 3.70
N PHE A 108 11.94 5.86 3.55
CA PHE A 108 12.73 5.03 4.46
C PHE A 108 14.23 5.27 4.38
N SER A 109 14.72 5.84 3.26
CA SER A 109 16.14 6.19 3.12
C SER A 109 16.50 7.48 3.86
N ASN A 110 15.54 8.41 4.01
CA ASN A 110 15.74 9.67 4.72
C ASN A 110 14.40 10.23 5.23
N TYR A 111 14.08 9.96 6.49
CA TYR A 111 12.82 10.39 7.11
C TYR A 111 12.64 11.91 7.19
N LEU A 112 13.74 12.68 7.21
CA LEU A 112 13.68 14.14 7.28
C LEU A 112 13.52 14.80 5.92
N GLN A 113 13.79 14.08 4.84
CA GLN A 113 13.58 14.59 3.49
C GLN A 113 12.09 14.84 3.25
N PRO A 114 11.71 15.96 2.64
CA PRO A 114 10.34 16.18 2.23
C PRO A 114 9.82 15.04 1.36
N PHE A 115 8.65 14.52 1.72
CA PHE A 115 8.00 13.41 1.04
C PHE A 115 6.50 13.73 0.85
N PRO A 116 6.18 14.60 -0.11
CA PRO A 116 4.84 15.18 -0.26
C PRO A 116 3.89 14.22 -1.01
N ASN A 117 3.52 13.11 -0.38
CA ASN A 117 2.61 12.12 -0.96
C ASN A 117 1.18 12.19 -0.40
N TRP A 118 0.88 13.14 0.46
CA TRP A 118 -0.44 13.23 1.12
C TRP A 118 -1.59 13.49 0.14
N HIS A 119 -1.36 14.19 -0.96
CA HIS A 119 -2.38 14.47 -1.98
C HIS A 119 -2.85 13.23 -2.74
N VAL A 120 -2.05 12.14 -2.79
CA VAL A 120 -2.42 10.90 -3.49
C VAL A 120 -3.05 9.84 -2.59
N MET A 121 -2.96 9.99 -1.26
CA MET A 121 -3.43 8.98 -0.30
C MET A 121 -4.92 8.66 -0.47
N GLY A 122 -5.77 9.69 -0.59
CA GLY A 122 -7.21 9.50 -0.78
C GLY A 122 -7.55 8.75 -2.06
N GLU A 123 -6.87 9.06 -3.16
CA GLU A 123 -7.07 8.35 -4.44
C GLU A 123 -6.64 6.89 -4.37
N ASN A 124 -5.51 6.61 -3.72
CA ASN A 124 -5.01 5.25 -3.54
C ASN A 124 -5.98 4.42 -2.68
N LEU A 125 -6.44 4.95 -1.54
CA LEU A 125 -7.41 4.26 -0.69
C LEU A 125 -8.75 4.00 -1.40
N ARG A 126 -9.21 4.93 -2.24
CA ARG A 126 -10.39 4.70 -3.09
C ARG A 126 -10.15 3.59 -4.11
N LEU A 127 -8.95 3.52 -4.72
CA LEU A 127 -8.58 2.43 -5.61
C LEU A 127 -8.61 1.08 -4.88
N PHE A 128 -7.99 1.01 -3.69
CA PHE A 128 -7.95 -0.22 -2.89
C PHE A 128 -9.37 -0.72 -2.57
N ARG A 129 -10.23 0.17 -2.11
CA ARG A 129 -11.64 -0.17 -1.83
C ARG A 129 -12.38 -0.66 -3.09
N ARG A 130 -12.21 0.01 -4.25
CA ARG A 130 -12.84 -0.43 -5.51
C ARG A 130 -12.40 -1.82 -5.95
N LEU A 131 -11.18 -2.21 -5.64
CA LEU A 131 -10.62 -3.52 -5.97
C LEU A 131 -10.86 -4.58 -4.88
N GLY A 132 -11.68 -4.27 -3.87
CA GLY A 132 -12.09 -5.23 -2.86
C GLY A 132 -11.03 -5.51 -1.80
N VAL A 133 -10.07 -4.61 -1.58
CA VAL A 133 -9.13 -4.71 -0.45
C VAL A 133 -9.89 -4.56 0.86
N GLU A 134 -9.76 -5.57 1.73
CA GLU A 134 -10.47 -5.67 3.01
C GLU A 134 -9.67 -5.04 4.17
N GLY A 135 -8.35 -5.02 4.07
CA GLY A 135 -7.49 -4.49 5.11
C GLY A 135 -6.25 -3.81 4.55
N VAL A 136 -5.89 -2.67 5.14
CA VAL A 136 -4.73 -1.88 4.73
C VAL A 136 -3.83 -1.63 5.94
N LEU A 137 -2.52 -1.83 5.76
CA LEU A 137 -1.48 -1.39 6.69
C LEU A 137 -0.67 -0.30 5.99
N GLU A 138 -0.70 0.89 6.57
CA GLU A 138 0.06 2.05 6.09
C GLU A 138 1.34 2.18 6.91
N GLN A 139 2.47 1.71 6.37
CA GLN A 139 3.73 1.73 7.10
C GLN A 139 4.33 3.13 7.11
N GLY A 140 4.45 3.69 8.31
CA GLY A 140 5.15 4.94 8.57
C GLY A 140 6.57 4.74 9.08
N ASN A 141 7.15 5.79 9.67
CA ASN A 141 8.49 5.75 10.27
C ASN A 141 8.53 4.77 11.45
N TYR A 142 9.57 3.94 11.50
CA TYR A 142 9.75 3.06 12.66
C TYR A 142 10.51 3.74 13.81
N SER A 143 11.27 4.80 13.53
CA SER A 143 12.04 5.51 14.55
C SER A 143 11.15 6.23 15.56
N PRO A 144 11.47 6.20 16.87
CA PRO A 144 10.66 6.86 17.89
C PRO A 144 10.70 8.38 17.77
N GLY A 145 9.59 9.02 18.10
CA GLY A 145 9.49 10.47 18.28
C GLY A 145 9.30 11.25 16.99
N LYS A 146 8.12 11.55 16.59
CA LYS A 146 7.66 12.58 15.61
C LYS A 146 8.62 12.94 14.45
N THR A 147 9.52 12.03 14.10
CA THR A 147 10.53 12.21 13.06
C THR A 147 9.93 11.89 11.68
N GLY A 148 10.13 12.80 10.75
CA GLY A 148 9.68 12.66 9.37
C GLY A 148 8.91 13.89 8.90
N ALA A 149 8.99 14.13 7.61
CA ALA A 149 8.34 15.28 6.96
C ALA A 149 6.83 15.27 7.23
N PHE A 150 6.34 16.27 7.95
CA PHE A 150 4.92 16.45 8.27
C PHE A 150 4.24 15.20 8.89
N ALA A 151 4.94 14.44 9.74
CA ALA A 151 4.41 13.21 10.33
C ALA A 151 3.04 13.38 11.02
N PRO A 152 2.76 14.45 11.81
CA PRO A 152 1.44 14.67 12.39
C PRO A 152 0.34 14.84 11.35
N LEU A 153 0.57 15.57 10.27
CA LEU A 153 -0.37 15.73 9.16
C LEU A 153 -0.65 14.38 8.49
N ARG A 154 0.39 13.60 8.21
CA ARG A 154 0.25 12.29 7.58
C ARG A 154 -0.59 11.34 8.42
N ILE A 155 -0.32 11.26 9.73
CA ILE A 155 -1.11 10.43 10.65
C ILE A 155 -2.56 10.89 10.69
N TYR A 156 -2.80 12.20 10.76
CA TYR A 156 -4.16 12.75 10.71
C TYR A 156 -4.89 12.37 9.44
N LEU A 157 -4.28 12.57 8.28
CA LEU A 157 -4.88 12.23 6.98
C LEU A 157 -5.21 10.75 6.89
N LEU A 158 -4.25 9.88 7.21
CA LEU A 158 -4.46 8.42 7.19
C LEU A 158 -5.59 8.00 8.11
N SER A 159 -5.64 8.53 9.33
CA SER A 159 -6.71 8.20 10.27
C SER A 159 -8.10 8.57 9.75
N ARG A 160 -8.22 9.69 9.04
CA ARG A 160 -9.48 10.16 8.46
C ARG A 160 -9.85 9.42 7.19
N LEU A 161 -8.87 9.19 6.29
CA LEU A 161 -9.09 8.58 4.99
C LEU A 161 -9.28 7.06 5.09
N LEU A 162 -8.63 6.38 6.03
CA LEU A 162 -8.88 4.96 6.32
C LEU A 162 -10.29 4.74 6.89
N TRP A 163 -10.82 5.71 7.64
CA TRP A 163 -12.19 5.67 8.11
C TRP A 163 -13.21 5.99 7.00
N ASN A 164 -12.90 6.99 6.18
CA ASN A 164 -13.74 7.41 5.06
C ASN A 164 -12.87 7.82 3.86
N ALA A 165 -12.66 6.89 2.93
CA ALA A 165 -11.85 7.12 1.73
C ALA A 165 -12.44 8.18 0.77
N ASP A 166 -13.73 8.54 0.93
CA ASP A 166 -14.37 9.58 0.11
C ASP A 166 -14.24 10.99 0.71
N ALA A 167 -13.62 11.13 1.89
CA ALA A 167 -13.36 12.44 2.45
C ALA A 167 -12.47 13.28 1.51
N ASP A 168 -12.76 14.58 1.46
CA ASP A 168 -11.97 15.54 0.68
C ASP A 168 -10.59 15.71 1.32
N THR A 169 -9.56 15.24 0.62
CA THR A 169 -8.17 15.28 1.11
C THR A 169 -7.68 16.71 1.32
N ASP A 170 -8.02 17.63 0.41
CA ASP A 170 -7.57 19.02 0.50
C ASP A 170 -8.23 19.73 1.68
N GLU A 171 -9.53 19.48 1.92
CA GLU A 171 -10.22 20.04 3.09
C GLU A 171 -9.68 19.45 4.41
N LEU A 172 -9.32 18.18 4.43
CA LEU A 172 -8.65 17.57 5.58
C LEU A 172 -7.28 18.23 5.85
N ILE A 173 -6.49 18.50 4.81
CA ILE A 173 -5.20 19.21 4.93
C ILE A 173 -5.42 20.60 5.50
N ARG A 174 -6.35 21.38 4.93
CA ARG A 174 -6.68 22.73 5.43
C ARG A 174 -7.14 22.70 6.90
N THR A 175 -8.02 21.77 7.23
CA THR A 175 -8.53 21.59 8.59
C THR A 175 -7.38 21.31 9.56
N PHE A 176 -6.46 20.41 9.20
CA PHE A 176 -5.30 20.12 10.02
C PHE A 176 -4.37 21.34 10.18
N VAL A 177 -4.05 22.02 9.07
CA VAL A 177 -3.13 23.17 9.09
C VAL A 177 -3.70 24.29 9.97
N ARG A 178 -4.97 24.63 9.81
CA ARG A 178 -5.63 25.65 10.65
C ARG A 178 -5.66 25.26 12.12
N GLY A 179 -5.97 24.00 12.43
CA GLY A 179 -6.07 23.53 13.80
C GLY A 179 -4.75 23.31 14.51
N TYR A 180 -3.73 22.87 13.80
CA TYR A 180 -2.44 22.50 14.36
C TYR A 180 -1.41 23.66 14.36
N TYR A 181 -1.36 24.44 13.29
CA TYR A 181 -0.42 25.56 13.12
C TYR A 181 -1.05 26.95 13.28
N GLY A 182 -2.38 27.01 13.30
CA GLY A 182 -3.14 28.26 13.34
C GLY A 182 -3.60 28.72 11.94
N PRO A 183 -4.65 29.57 11.90
CA PRO A 183 -5.25 30.00 10.62
C PRO A 183 -4.30 30.75 9.70
N GLU A 184 -3.32 31.44 10.27
CA GLU A 184 -2.33 32.23 9.51
C GLU A 184 -1.30 31.36 8.78
N ALA A 185 -1.19 30.07 9.11
CA ALA A 185 -0.22 29.16 8.50
C ALA A 185 -0.69 28.61 7.15
N GLU A 186 -1.98 28.68 6.84
CA GLU A 186 -2.56 28.08 5.64
C GLU A 186 -1.88 28.55 4.32
N PRO A 187 -1.64 29.85 4.11
CA PRO A 187 -1.01 30.32 2.87
C PRO A 187 0.46 29.91 2.70
N GLY A 188 1.12 29.48 3.78
CA GLY A 188 2.54 29.11 3.77
C GLY A 188 2.80 27.61 3.74
N VAL A 189 1.76 26.80 3.95
CA VAL A 189 1.87 25.33 3.98
C VAL A 189 1.20 24.68 2.76
N LEU A 190 0.24 25.35 2.17
CA LEU A 190 -0.48 24.98 0.95
C LEU A 190 0.00 25.79 -0.22
#